data_ca0230696c8176e2792adc185dc0f176
#
_entry.id   ca0230696c8176e2792adc185dc0f176
#
_cell.length_a   1.000
_cell.length_b   1.000
_cell.length_c   1.000
_cell.angle_alpha   90.00
_cell.angle_beta   90.00
_cell.angle_gamma   90.00
#
_symmetry.space_group_name_H-M   'P 1'
#
loop_
_entity.id
_entity.type
_entity.pdbx_description
1 polymer ?
#
loop_
_entity_poly.entity_id
_entity_poly.type
_entity_poly.pdbx_seq_one_letter_code
_entity_poly.pdbx_strand_id
1 'polypeptide(L)'
;MKALGLLTAIAVLGAWLVWNAWSVFRLFTGVRDGSWRRLMWWTRLCSVTLFVGVAAWLRGLFATGLDTRETCLFIHHERYDQAYRHSHAAEFSKIFPLHNMCNAHADMVPAWVNPTIAVCGVVALAAAAVLVWFVTTHVIRLSQPVGKEDQS
;
A
#
# COMPACT_ATOMS: atom_id res chain seq x y z
N MET A 1 -5.25 -23.99 -19.32
CA MET A 1 -4.57 -23.63 -18.06
C MET A 1 -4.39 -22.11 -17.87
N LYS A 2 -3.97 -21.33 -18.89
CA LYS A 2 -3.79 -19.86 -18.78
C LYS A 2 -5.09 -19.10 -18.44
N ALA A 3 -6.22 -19.48 -19.07
CA ALA A 3 -7.52 -18.82 -18.80
C ALA A 3 -8.02 -19.07 -17.37
N LEU A 4 -7.84 -20.26 -16.82
CA LEU A 4 -8.24 -20.59 -15.46
C LEU A 4 -7.40 -19.78 -14.44
N GLY A 5 -6.08 -19.64 -14.67
CA GLY A 5 -5.21 -18.82 -13.84
C GLY A 5 -5.60 -17.33 -13.85
N LEU A 6 -6.01 -16.80 -15.02
CA LEU A 6 -6.47 -15.42 -15.13
C LEU A 6 -7.80 -15.21 -14.38
N LEU A 7 -8.75 -16.12 -14.51
CA LEU A 7 -10.03 -16.05 -13.81
C LEU A 7 -9.86 -16.13 -12.30
N THR A 8 -8.99 -17.01 -11.80
CA THR A 8 -8.69 -17.08 -10.36
C THR A 8 -8.02 -15.82 -9.84
N ALA A 9 -7.08 -15.23 -10.58
CA ALA A 9 -6.45 -13.97 -10.22
C ALA A 9 -7.46 -12.82 -10.14
N ILE A 10 -8.36 -12.71 -11.12
CA ILE A 10 -9.43 -11.70 -11.13
C ILE A 10 -10.38 -11.91 -9.94
N ALA A 11 -10.78 -13.15 -9.64
CA ALA A 11 -11.64 -13.46 -8.51
C ALA A 11 -10.99 -13.09 -7.16
N VAL A 12 -9.70 -13.41 -6.98
CA VAL A 12 -8.95 -13.07 -5.76
C VAL A 12 -8.81 -11.55 -5.60
N LEU A 13 -8.49 -10.84 -6.69
CA LEU A 13 -8.42 -9.36 -6.67
C LEU A 13 -9.79 -8.75 -6.36
N GLY A 14 -10.87 -9.26 -6.97
CA GLY A 14 -12.22 -8.80 -6.71
C GLY A 14 -12.64 -9.02 -5.24
N ALA A 15 -12.37 -10.20 -4.70
CA ALA A 15 -12.64 -10.51 -3.30
C ALA A 15 -11.83 -9.60 -2.35
N TRP A 16 -10.57 -9.32 -2.67
CA TRP A 16 -9.72 -8.41 -1.89
C TRP A 16 -10.21 -6.96 -1.95
N LEU A 17 -10.69 -6.48 -3.11
CA LEU A 17 -11.31 -5.16 -3.26
C LEU A 17 -12.56 -5.02 -2.38
N VAL A 18 -13.47 -6.00 -2.44
CA VAL A 18 -14.70 -6.02 -1.62
C VAL A 18 -14.34 -6.05 -0.12
N TRP A 19 -13.36 -6.88 0.25
CA TRP A 19 -12.85 -6.92 1.63
C TRP A 19 -12.33 -5.57 2.10
N ASN A 20 -11.54 -4.86 1.28
CA ASN A 20 -11.02 -3.56 1.64
C ASN A 20 -12.11 -2.50 1.75
N ALA A 21 -13.07 -2.46 0.82
CA ALA A 21 -14.22 -1.56 0.88
C ALA A 21 -15.03 -1.75 2.18
N TRP A 22 -15.33 -3.01 2.53
CA TRP A 22 -15.98 -3.35 3.79
C TRP A 22 -15.13 -2.98 5.02
N SER A 23 -13.82 -3.18 4.92
CA SER A 23 -12.88 -2.88 6.00
C SER A 23 -12.80 -1.39 6.32
N VAL A 24 -12.87 -0.51 5.32
CA VAL A 24 -12.93 0.95 5.53
C VAL A 24 -14.13 1.30 6.41
N PHE A 25 -15.32 0.81 6.08
CA PHE A 25 -16.51 1.05 6.89
C PHE A 25 -16.34 0.55 8.33
N ARG A 26 -15.79 -0.67 8.50
CA ARG A 26 -15.54 -1.27 9.81
C ARG A 26 -14.45 -0.57 10.63
N LEU A 27 -13.47 0.06 9.99
CA LEU A 27 -12.47 0.87 10.67
C LEU A 27 -13.10 2.11 11.32
N PHE A 28 -13.97 2.81 10.57
CA PHE A 28 -14.67 4.00 11.11
C PHE A 28 -15.61 3.64 12.27
N THR A 29 -16.40 2.59 12.14
CA THR A 29 -17.29 2.15 13.24
C THR A 29 -16.46 1.65 14.42
N GLY A 30 -15.36 0.96 14.18
CA GLY A 30 -14.52 0.38 15.20
C GLY A 30 -13.80 1.40 16.11
N VAL A 31 -13.56 2.61 15.64
CA VAL A 31 -13.05 3.70 16.48
C VAL A 31 -14.12 4.13 17.51
N ARG A 32 -15.40 4.19 17.11
CA ARG A 32 -16.50 4.57 17.99
C ARG A 32 -16.84 3.48 19.02
N ASP A 33 -16.79 2.22 18.60
CA ASP A 33 -17.19 1.06 19.40
C ASP A 33 -16.04 0.51 20.28
N GLY A 34 -14.85 1.13 20.28
CA GLY A 34 -13.68 0.67 21.01
C GLY A 34 -13.07 -0.64 20.48
N SER A 35 -13.49 -1.12 19.30
CA SER A 35 -12.97 -2.35 18.71
C SER A 35 -11.54 -2.23 18.16
N TRP A 36 -10.92 -1.05 18.23
CA TRP A 36 -9.50 -0.85 17.96
C TRP A 36 -8.58 -1.68 18.88
N ARG A 37 -9.10 -2.17 20.03
CA ARG A 37 -8.39 -3.09 20.93
C ARG A 37 -8.34 -4.53 20.44
N ARG A 38 -9.08 -4.87 19.37
CA ARG A 38 -9.16 -6.23 18.80
C ARG A 38 -8.14 -6.39 17.68
N LEU A 39 -7.52 -7.57 17.61
CA LEU A 39 -6.55 -7.94 16.56
C LEU A 39 -7.10 -7.70 15.13
N MET A 40 -8.36 -8.04 14.89
CA MET A 40 -9.03 -7.90 13.60
C MET A 40 -9.09 -6.45 13.10
N TRP A 41 -9.14 -5.46 13.99
CA TRP A 41 -9.12 -4.05 13.59
C TRP A 41 -7.77 -3.66 12.99
N TRP A 42 -6.67 -4.08 13.62
CA TRP A 42 -5.30 -3.84 13.13
C TRP A 42 -5.02 -4.57 11.83
N THR A 43 -5.54 -5.79 11.66
CA THR A 43 -5.44 -6.54 10.39
C THR A 43 -6.15 -5.79 9.25
N ARG A 44 -7.32 -5.23 9.50
CA ARG A 44 -8.04 -4.41 8.52
C ARG A 44 -7.29 -3.13 8.21
N LEU A 45 -6.76 -2.43 9.22
CA LEU A 45 -5.96 -1.22 9.04
C LEU A 45 -4.74 -1.51 8.16
N CYS A 46 -3.99 -2.56 8.46
CA CYS A 46 -2.84 -2.99 7.67
C CYS A 46 -3.25 -3.30 6.21
N SER A 47 -4.33 -4.05 5.99
CA SER A 47 -4.82 -4.38 4.64
C SER A 47 -5.23 -3.15 3.84
N VAL A 48 -5.99 -2.23 4.45
CA VAL A 48 -6.46 -1.01 3.77
C VAL A 48 -5.28 -0.09 3.43
N THR A 49 -4.35 0.12 4.36
CA THR A 49 -3.18 0.98 4.10
C THR A 49 -2.26 0.40 3.03
N LEU A 50 -2.03 -0.91 3.03
CA LEU A 50 -1.30 -1.58 1.95
C LEU A 50 -2.01 -1.44 0.60
N PHE A 51 -3.33 -1.61 0.58
CA PHE A 51 -4.12 -1.43 -0.64
C PHE A 51 -4.00 -0.01 -1.20
N VAL A 52 -4.19 1.01 -0.36
CA VAL A 52 -4.08 2.42 -0.78
C VAL A 52 -2.64 2.75 -1.21
N GLY A 53 -1.65 2.29 -0.48
CA GLY A 53 -0.23 2.49 -0.81
C GLY A 53 0.15 1.87 -2.15
N VAL A 54 -0.27 0.62 -2.40
CA VAL A 54 -0.04 -0.07 -3.68
C VAL A 54 -0.80 0.61 -4.82
N ALA A 55 -2.05 1.03 -4.61
CA ALA A 55 -2.82 1.76 -5.63
C ALA A 55 -2.16 3.10 -5.98
N ALA A 56 -1.68 3.85 -4.99
CA ALA A 56 -0.94 5.08 -5.20
C ALA A 56 0.38 4.84 -5.95
N TRP A 57 1.11 3.78 -5.58
CA TRP A 57 2.35 3.39 -6.24
C TRP A 57 2.12 3.01 -7.71
N LEU A 58 1.11 2.19 -7.99
CA LEU A 58 0.72 1.85 -9.37
C LEU A 58 0.30 3.09 -10.15
N ARG A 59 -0.47 4.01 -9.54
CA ARG A 59 -0.84 5.28 -10.18
C ARG A 59 0.40 6.11 -10.56
N GLY A 60 1.41 6.15 -9.69
CA GLY A 60 2.67 6.83 -9.97
C GLY A 60 3.51 6.12 -11.03
N LEU A 61 3.57 4.79 -11.00
CA LEU A 61 4.29 3.97 -11.97
C LEU A 61 3.72 4.13 -13.39
N PHE A 62 2.38 4.18 -13.51
CA PHE A 62 1.68 4.35 -14.78
C PHE A 62 1.37 5.84 -15.12
N ALA A 63 2.01 6.79 -14.45
CA ALA A 63 1.78 8.21 -14.70
C ALA A 63 2.15 8.63 -16.14
N THR A 64 3.09 7.93 -16.77
CA THR A 64 3.54 8.21 -18.14
C THR A 64 2.70 7.56 -19.24
N GLY A 65 1.70 6.75 -18.88
CA GLY A 65 0.97 5.96 -19.87
C GLY A 65 1.89 4.96 -20.60
N LEU A 66 1.56 4.66 -21.86
CA LEU A 66 2.34 3.76 -22.73
C LEU A 66 3.46 4.50 -23.48
N ASP A 67 3.27 5.77 -23.79
CA ASP A 67 4.28 6.63 -24.43
C ASP A 67 4.49 7.92 -23.63
N THR A 68 5.69 8.03 -23.08
CA THR A 68 6.09 9.18 -22.26
C THR A 68 6.09 10.48 -23.07
N ARG A 69 6.52 10.45 -24.34
CA ARG A 69 6.60 11.63 -25.19
C ARG A 69 5.23 12.18 -25.52
N GLU A 70 4.31 11.31 -25.90
CA GLU A 70 2.93 11.68 -26.16
C GLU A 70 2.23 12.21 -24.91
N THR A 71 2.44 11.57 -23.77
CA THR A 71 1.87 12.01 -22.49
C THR A 71 2.37 13.40 -22.11
N CYS A 72 3.66 13.70 -22.27
CA CYS A 72 4.21 15.04 -22.02
C CYS A 72 3.54 16.09 -22.93
N LEU A 73 3.49 15.83 -24.25
CA LEU A 73 3.04 16.81 -25.22
C LEU A 73 1.52 17.03 -25.19
N PHE A 74 0.73 15.96 -25.10
CA PHE A 74 -0.72 16.02 -25.30
C PHE A 74 -1.52 16.07 -23.99
N ILE A 75 -1.01 15.49 -22.91
CA ILE A 75 -1.74 15.47 -21.63
C ILE A 75 -1.25 16.56 -20.69
N HIS A 76 0.07 16.71 -20.56
CA HIS A 76 0.65 17.72 -19.66
C HIS A 76 0.94 19.05 -20.37
N HIS A 77 0.87 19.10 -21.72
CA HIS A 77 1.20 20.27 -22.55
C HIS A 77 2.61 20.80 -22.29
N GLU A 78 3.54 19.88 -21.96
CA GLU A 78 4.90 20.19 -21.60
C GLU A 78 5.89 19.72 -22.67
N ARG A 79 6.99 20.45 -22.83
CA ARG A 79 8.04 20.09 -23.77
C ARG A 79 8.77 18.85 -23.31
N TYR A 80 8.82 17.83 -24.15
CA TYR A 80 9.63 16.63 -23.90
C TYR A 80 11.11 16.92 -24.15
N ASP A 81 11.96 16.75 -23.12
CA ASP A 81 13.41 16.90 -23.20
C ASP A 81 14.10 15.55 -23.09
N GLN A 82 14.51 15.03 -24.26
CA GLN A 82 15.19 13.73 -24.34
C GLN A 82 16.59 13.74 -23.69
N ALA A 83 17.32 14.85 -23.81
CA ALA A 83 18.67 14.97 -23.24
C ALA A 83 18.63 14.95 -21.72
N TYR A 84 17.68 15.70 -21.12
CA TYR A 84 17.45 15.71 -19.68
C TYR A 84 17.05 14.33 -19.16
N ARG A 85 16.12 13.66 -19.83
CA ARG A 85 15.68 12.33 -19.44
C ARG A 85 16.79 11.28 -19.51
N HIS A 86 17.66 11.36 -20.53
CA HIS A 86 18.76 10.43 -20.67
C HIS A 86 19.81 10.62 -19.56
N SER A 87 20.09 11.86 -19.20
CA SER A 87 21.05 12.16 -18.11
C SER A 87 20.52 11.78 -16.71
N HIS A 88 19.19 11.73 -16.51
CA HIS A 88 18.55 11.40 -15.22
C HIS A 88 17.84 10.03 -15.22
N ALA A 89 18.14 9.16 -16.20
CA ALA A 89 17.46 7.86 -16.34
C ALA A 89 17.53 6.98 -15.08
N ALA A 90 18.64 7.06 -14.33
CA ALA A 90 18.81 6.33 -13.07
C ALA A 90 17.84 6.80 -11.96
N GLU A 91 17.39 8.06 -12.00
CA GLU A 91 16.42 8.59 -11.04
C GLU A 91 15.00 8.06 -11.33
N PHE A 92 14.66 7.94 -12.60
CA PHE A 92 13.35 7.46 -13.05
C PHE A 92 13.17 5.94 -12.89
N SER A 93 14.25 5.21 -12.65
CA SER A 93 14.21 3.76 -12.36
C SER A 93 14.07 3.43 -10.88
N LYS A 94 14.06 4.42 -9.98
CA LYS A 94 13.89 4.19 -8.55
C LYS A 94 12.47 3.73 -8.23
N ILE A 95 12.37 2.76 -7.31
CA ILE A 95 11.08 2.26 -6.82
C ILE A 95 10.38 3.29 -5.93
N PHE A 96 11.16 4.13 -5.23
CA PHE A 96 10.70 5.22 -4.37
C PHE A 96 11.86 6.18 -4.06
N PRO A 97 11.62 7.51 -4.02
CA PRO A 97 10.41 8.20 -4.46
C PRO A 97 10.20 8.08 -5.98
N LEU A 98 8.94 8.06 -6.41
CA LEU A 98 8.60 7.99 -7.84
C LEU A 98 8.71 9.37 -8.47
N HIS A 99 9.48 9.45 -9.55
CA HIS A 99 9.58 10.63 -10.39
C HIS A 99 9.58 10.21 -11.85
N ASN A 100 8.92 10.98 -12.69
CA ASN A 100 8.95 10.76 -14.12
C ASN A 100 8.75 12.10 -14.84
N MET A 101 9.84 12.79 -15.09
CA MET A 101 9.83 14.18 -15.57
C MET A 101 9.81 14.26 -17.08
N CYS A 102 9.05 15.21 -17.63
CA CYS A 102 9.10 15.59 -19.05
C CYS A 102 10.34 16.42 -19.38
N ASN A 103 10.69 17.32 -18.45
CA ASN A 103 11.83 18.23 -18.49
C ASN A 103 12.24 18.57 -17.04
N ALA A 104 13.18 19.49 -16.84
CA ALA A 104 13.67 19.88 -15.51
C ALA A 104 12.59 20.47 -14.56
N HIS A 105 11.40 20.81 -15.07
CA HIS A 105 10.39 21.54 -14.30
C HIS A 105 9.05 20.81 -14.16
N ALA A 106 8.80 19.80 -15.00
CA ALA A 106 7.50 19.15 -15.07
C ALA A 106 7.58 17.65 -14.75
N ASP A 107 7.09 17.26 -13.57
CA ASP A 107 6.95 15.87 -13.15
C ASP A 107 5.53 15.38 -13.49
N MET A 108 5.43 14.24 -14.16
CA MET A 108 4.15 13.60 -14.50
C MET A 108 3.56 12.81 -13.32
N VAL A 109 4.37 12.50 -12.30
CA VAL A 109 3.89 11.84 -11.09
C VAL A 109 3.15 12.86 -10.22
N PRO A 110 1.85 12.65 -9.92
CA PRO A 110 1.11 13.58 -9.09
C PRO A 110 1.75 13.79 -7.73
N ALA A 111 1.84 15.03 -7.26
CA ALA A 111 2.51 15.41 -6.01
C ALA A 111 2.00 14.65 -4.76
N TRP A 112 0.74 14.20 -4.77
CA TRP A 112 0.15 13.45 -3.65
C TRP A 112 0.60 11.99 -3.57
N VAL A 113 1.17 11.41 -4.65
CA VAL A 113 1.52 9.98 -4.74
C VAL A 113 2.59 9.60 -3.72
N ASN A 114 3.74 10.27 -3.76
CA ASN A 114 4.86 9.96 -2.86
C ASN A 114 4.52 10.13 -1.38
N PRO A 115 3.90 11.23 -0.92
CA PRO A 115 3.50 11.35 0.48
C PRO A 115 2.45 10.31 0.89
N THR A 116 1.53 9.93 -0.01
CA THR A 116 0.55 8.87 0.28
C THR A 116 1.24 7.52 0.49
N ILE A 117 2.19 7.15 -0.37
CA ILE A 117 2.96 5.91 -0.21
C ILE A 117 3.72 5.91 1.13
N ALA A 118 4.39 7.02 1.46
CA ALA A 118 5.15 7.14 2.70
C ALA A 118 4.25 7.00 3.93
N VAL A 119 3.13 7.71 3.98
CA VAL A 119 2.17 7.64 5.11
C VAL A 119 1.58 6.23 5.22
N CYS A 120 1.14 5.64 4.11
CA CYS A 120 0.60 4.28 4.11
C CYS A 120 1.64 3.26 4.58
N GLY A 121 2.89 3.41 4.17
CA GLY A 121 4.00 2.56 4.60
C GLY A 121 4.23 2.64 6.12
N VAL A 122 4.30 3.84 6.67
CA VAL A 122 4.47 4.06 8.12
C VAL A 122 3.31 3.46 8.91
N VAL A 123 2.06 3.72 8.48
CA VAL A 123 0.86 3.18 9.16
C VAL A 123 0.81 1.66 9.07
N ALA A 124 1.14 1.08 7.91
CA ALA A 124 1.18 -0.37 7.75
C ALA A 124 2.24 -1.02 8.64
N LEU A 125 3.44 -0.43 8.73
CA LEU A 125 4.51 -0.92 9.62
C LEU A 125 4.10 -0.83 11.09
N ALA A 126 3.49 0.28 11.52
CA ALA A 126 2.98 0.44 12.88
C ALA A 126 1.89 -0.61 13.19
N ALA A 127 0.93 -0.81 12.26
CA ALA A 127 -0.10 -1.83 12.42
C ALA A 127 0.49 -3.24 12.49
N ALA A 128 1.48 -3.56 11.66
CA ALA A 128 2.18 -4.84 11.70
C ALA A 128 2.93 -5.06 13.01
N ALA A 129 3.60 -4.04 13.55
CA ALA A 129 4.27 -4.11 14.85
C ALA A 129 3.29 -4.41 15.99
N VAL A 130 2.11 -3.76 15.98
CA VAL A 130 1.04 -4.04 16.95
C VAL A 130 0.52 -5.48 16.80
N LEU A 131 0.33 -5.96 15.57
CA LEU A 131 -0.09 -7.34 15.31
C LEU A 131 0.92 -8.35 15.85
N VAL A 132 2.21 -8.14 15.60
CA VAL A 132 3.27 -8.98 16.14
C VAL A 132 3.25 -8.98 17.66
N TRP A 133 3.09 -7.81 18.27
CA TRP A 133 2.97 -7.70 19.74
C TRP A 133 1.79 -8.52 20.29
N PHE A 134 0.61 -8.41 19.66
CA PHE A 134 -0.56 -9.20 20.09
C PHE A 134 -0.33 -10.71 19.97
N VAL A 135 0.27 -11.16 18.86
CA VAL A 135 0.55 -12.58 18.63
C VAL A 135 1.58 -13.09 19.64
N THR A 136 2.68 -12.37 19.85
CA THR A 136 3.74 -12.80 20.79
C THR A 136 3.22 -12.88 22.23
N THR A 137 2.47 -11.89 22.67
CA THR A 137 1.88 -11.90 24.03
C THR A 137 0.88 -13.01 24.21
N HIS A 138 0.11 -13.34 23.18
CA HIS A 138 -0.84 -14.46 23.21
C HIS A 138 -0.11 -15.81 23.28
N VAL A 139 0.90 -16.00 22.46
CA VAL A 139 1.72 -17.23 22.46
C VAL A 139 2.42 -17.42 23.80
N ILE A 140 3.03 -16.38 24.37
CA ILE A 140 3.70 -16.45 25.67
C ILE A 140 2.72 -16.87 26.77
N ARG A 141 1.49 -16.32 26.79
CA ARG A 141 0.46 -16.71 27.78
C ARG A 141 0.06 -18.18 27.66
N LEU A 142 -0.01 -18.72 26.45
CA LEU A 142 -0.33 -20.13 26.23
C LEU A 142 0.83 -21.05 26.61
N SER A 143 2.07 -20.57 26.56
CA SER A 143 3.27 -21.33 26.88
C SER A 143 3.60 -21.36 28.37
N GLN A 144 2.92 -20.56 29.21
CA GLN A 144 3.10 -20.63 30.66
C GLN A 144 2.44 -21.90 31.18
N PRO A 145 3.19 -22.82 31.82
CA PRO A 145 2.58 -23.99 32.43
C PRO A 145 1.61 -23.54 33.52
N VAL A 146 0.43 -24.14 33.50
CA VAL A 146 -0.56 -23.98 34.59
C VAL A 146 0.17 -24.36 35.87
N GLY A 147 0.56 -23.36 36.66
CA GLY A 147 1.26 -23.53 37.90
C GLY A 147 0.50 -24.48 38.79
N LYS A 148 1.18 -25.46 39.35
CA LYS A 148 0.72 -26.37 40.38
C LYS A 148 0.17 -25.57 41.58
N GLU A 149 -1.10 -25.26 41.56
CA GLU A 149 -1.87 -24.98 42.77
C GLU A 149 -2.64 -26.23 43.12
N ASP A 150 -1.95 -27.19 43.69
CA ASP A 150 -2.58 -28.12 44.60
C ASP A 150 -1.48 -29.00 45.32
N GLN A 151 -0.81 -28.41 46.28
CA GLN A 151 -0.11 -29.16 47.34
C GLN A 151 -0.06 -28.29 48.60
N SER A 152 -1.19 -28.23 49.35
CA SER A 152 -1.16 -28.03 50.81
C SER A 152 -2.46 -28.56 51.40
#